data_7ce71ef6c0c81a81ec38b26e626bbd24
#
_entry.id   7ce71ef6c0c81a81ec38b26e626bbd24
#
_cell.length_a   1.000
_cell.length_b   1.000
_cell.length_c   1.000
_cell.angle_alpha   90.00
_cell.angle_beta   90.00
_cell.angle_gamma   90.00
#
_symmetry.space_group_name_H-M   'P 1'
#
loop_
_entity.id
_entity.type
_entity.pdbx_description
1 polymer ?
#
loop_
_entity_poly.entity_id
_entity_poly.type
_entity_poly.pdbx_seq_one_letter_code
_entity_poly.pdbx_strand_id
1 'polypeptide(L)'
;AYTPSVMDTANIQTWADIGVIFLLFALGLEFSFKKIVKVGGAAIIAACTIIFCMILLGVAVGTAFGWKRMDCIFLGGMIAMSSTTIIYKAFDDLGMRKKKFTGLVLSVLILEDILAIVLMVMLSTMAVSHNFEGTEMLGSIAKLLFFLILWFVVGIYLIPVLLKKCRKLMSEETLLIVSLGLCFGMVVLAAHTGFSAAFGAFIMGSILAETVEAESIERLVKPVKDLFGAIFFVSVGMMVDPLMIVEYAGPIVVITLAVIVGQSLFGTLGVLLAGQPLKTAMQCGFSLTQIGEFAFIIASLGVSLHVTSHFLYPIVVAVSVITTFLTPYMIRFAEPASNFVDTHLPERWQKFLLHYASGSQTVNHESLWKKLIFALLRITVVYSIVSVAVIAIAFRFLVPFFKGNLPGIWGSLLSALVIVLFISPFLRAIMIKKNHSVEFVTLWRDSRGNRAPLVATIVLRILLAVSFVMFVIAGLFKLSVGLVFGVAVLLVIVMILSRQLKRQSIMIERTFFQNLRSRDMRAEYLGEKKPEYAGRLLSRDLHLTDYEIPGESAWAGKTLAELNFGKRYGVHVVSILRGRRRINIPGASVRLFP
;
A
#
# COMPACT_ATOMS: atom_id res chain seq x y z
N ALA A 1 1.79 39.40 -30.33
CA ALA A 1 1.72 38.58 -29.12
C ALA A 1 3.07 37.87 -28.93
N TYR A 2 3.79 38.21 -27.86
CA TYR A 2 5.00 37.49 -27.49
C TYR A 2 4.57 36.08 -27.03
N THR A 3 4.80 35.09 -27.87
CA THR A 3 4.80 33.72 -27.40
C THR A 3 6.13 33.48 -26.69
N PRO A 4 6.14 33.13 -25.40
CA PRO A 4 7.37 32.78 -24.74
C PRO A 4 7.89 31.47 -25.37
N SER A 5 8.88 31.61 -26.25
CA SER A 5 9.58 30.46 -26.80
C SER A 5 10.61 30.00 -25.79
N VAL A 6 10.37 28.89 -25.15
CA VAL A 6 11.37 28.25 -24.27
C VAL A 6 12.32 27.46 -25.17
N MET A 7 13.54 27.99 -25.33
CA MET A 7 14.58 27.36 -26.17
C MET A 7 15.26 26.16 -25.51
N ASP A 8 15.12 25.97 -24.21
CA ASP A 8 15.84 24.91 -23.48
C ASP A 8 14.87 23.89 -22.87
N THR A 9 14.52 22.89 -23.67
CA THR A 9 13.64 21.79 -23.28
C THR A 9 14.27 20.87 -22.21
N ALA A 10 15.60 20.79 -22.14
CA ALA A 10 16.29 19.93 -21.17
C ALA A 10 16.14 20.47 -19.74
N ASN A 11 16.23 21.79 -19.55
CA ASN A 11 16.00 22.41 -18.25
C ASN A 11 14.54 22.27 -17.81
N ILE A 12 13.58 22.40 -18.72
CA ILE A 12 12.15 22.23 -18.41
C ILE A 12 11.88 20.80 -17.93
N GLN A 13 12.46 19.80 -18.62
CA GLN A 13 12.30 18.41 -18.22
C GLN A 13 12.91 18.12 -16.84
N THR A 14 14.07 18.70 -16.54
CA THR A 14 14.68 18.59 -15.22
C THR A 14 13.77 19.15 -14.11
N TRP A 15 13.13 20.31 -14.34
CA TRP A 15 12.17 20.88 -13.40
C TRP A 15 10.90 20.05 -13.25
N ALA A 16 10.42 19.46 -14.34
CA ALA A 16 9.30 18.52 -14.32
C ALA A 16 9.64 17.27 -13.50
N ASP A 17 10.82 16.69 -13.69
CA ASP A 17 11.27 15.50 -12.95
C ASP A 17 11.40 15.76 -11.44
N ILE A 18 11.94 16.93 -11.06
CA ILE A 18 11.98 17.35 -9.65
C ILE A 18 10.56 17.51 -9.11
N GLY A 19 9.65 18.11 -9.88
CA GLY A 19 8.24 18.25 -9.52
C GLY A 19 7.58 16.89 -9.26
N VAL A 20 7.81 15.91 -10.11
CA VAL A 20 7.31 14.53 -9.92
C VAL A 20 7.84 13.91 -8.64
N ILE A 21 9.13 14.10 -8.32
CA ILE A 21 9.73 13.58 -7.07
C ILE A 21 8.97 14.14 -5.85
N PHE A 22 8.73 15.47 -5.79
CA PHE A 22 8.02 16.08 -4.67
C PHE A 22 6.55 15.68 -4.61
N LEU A 23 5.87 15.58 -5.75
CA LEU A 23 4.48 15.10 -5.82
C LEU A 23 4.35 13.68 -5.28
N LEU A 24 5.21 12.76 -5.73
CA LEU A 24 5.17 11.37 -5.29
C LEU A 24 5.66 11.18 -3.85
N PHE A 25 6.61 11.98 -3.41
CA PHE A 25 7.01 12.00 -2.00
C PHE A 25 5.85 12.41 -1.09
N ALA A 26 5.14 13.47 -1.43
CA ALA A 26 3.98 13.94 -0.67
C ALA A 26 2.82 12.94 -0.72
N LEU A 27 2.56 12.35 -1.89
CA LEU A 27 1.59 11.26 -2.02
C LEU A 27 1.96 10.08 -1.13
N GLY A 28 3.25 9.73 -1.06
CA GLY A 28 3.75 8.72 -0.15
C GLY A 28 3.48 9.06 1.32
N LEU A 29 3.61 10.33 1.73
CA LEU A 29 3.27 10.79 3.09
C LEU A 29 1.77 10.68 3.42
N GLU A 30 0.90 10.89 2.44
CA GLU A 30 -0.55 10.70 2.58
C GLU A 30 -0.95 9.21 2.60
N PHE A 31 -0.04 8.35 2.11
CA PHE A 31 -0.25 6.92 1.99
C PHE A 31 -0.04 6.20 3.33
N SER A 32 -1.03 5.41 3.76
CA SER A 32 -0.88 4.51 4.91
C SER A 32 -1.34 3.11 4.55
N PHE A 33 -0.51 2.11 4.86
CA PHE A 33 -0.86 0.69 4.68
C PHE A 33 -2.20 0.31 5.33
N LYS A 34 -2.58 1.02 6.39
CA LYS A 34 -3.84 0.77 7.11
C LYS A 34 -5.06 1.25 6.34
N LYS A 35 -4.90 2.30 5.52
CA LYS A 35 -5.97 2.74 4.62
C LYS A 35 -6.31 1.62 3.62
N ILE A 36 -5.30 0.92 3.08
CA ILE A 36 -5.50 -0.22 2.15
C ILE A 36 -6.27 -1.36 2.83
N VAL A 37 -5.90 -1.72 4.05
CA VAL A 37 -6.57 -2.82 4.78
C VAL A 37 -8.02 -2.48 5.11
N LYS A 38 -8.35 -1.19 5.23
CA LYS A 38 -9.72 -0.71 5.46
C LYS A 38 -10.54 -0.54 4.19
N VAL A 39 -9.88 -0.45 3.04
CA VAL A 39 -10.52 -0.45 1.72
C VAL A 39 -11.18 -1.82 1.54
N GLY A 40 -12.49 -1.85 1.40
CA GLY A 40 -13.25 -3.10 1.31
C GLY A 40 -12.89 -3.89 0.04
N GLY A 41 -13.10 -5.21 0.08
CA GLY A 41 -12.86 -6.10 -1.07
C GLY A 41 -13.55 -5.65 -2.37
N ALA A 42 -14.67 -4.94 -2.27
CA ALA A 42 -15.37 -4.37 -3.40
C ALA A 42 -14.52 -3.37 -4.20
N ALA A 43 -13.80 -2.47 -3.53
CA ALA A 43 -12.95 -1.51 -4.21
C ALA A 43 -11.73 -2.18 -4.87
N ILE A 44 -11.18 -3.25 -4.27
CA ILE A 44 -10.05 -4.00 -4.85
C ILE A 44 -10.47 -4.66 -6.16
N ILE A 45 -11.62 -5.36 -6.17
CA ILE A 45 -12.14 -6.01 -7.38
C ILE A 45 -12.42 -4.96 -8.46
N ALA A 46 -13.05 -3.85 -8.09
CA ALA A 46 -13.37 -2.77 -9.02
C ALA A 46 -12.09 -2.17 -9.63
N ALA A 47 -11.13 -1.71 -8.82
CA ALA A 47 -9.90 -1.09 -9.30
C ALA A 47 -9.08 -2.03 -10.19
N CYS A 48 -8.89 -3.30 -9.80
CA CYS A 48 -8.18 -4.28 -10.62
C CYS A 48 -8.88 -4.53 -11.96
N THR A 49 -10.22 -4.61 -11.97
CA THR A 49 -10.99 -4.80 -13.21
C THR A 49 -10.87 -3.59 -14.12
N ILE A 50 -11.02 -2.38 -13.57
CA ILE A 50 -10.91 -1.12 -14.32
C ILE A 50 -9.54 -1.03 -14.98
N ILE A 51 -8.47 -1.13 -14.20
CA ILE A 51 -7.10 -0.97 -14.70
C ILE A 51 -6.80 -2.01 -15.78
N PHE A 52 -7.13 -3.27 -15.54
CA PHE A 52 -6.89 -4.34 -16.50
C PHE A 52 -7.64 -4.10 -17.83
N CYS A 53 -8.94 -3.79 -17.77
CA CYS A 53 -9.74 -3.56 -18.96
C CYS A 53 -9.34 -2.27 -19.70
N MET A 54 -8.99 -1.22 -18.97
CA MET A 54 -8.55 0.04 -19.57
C MET A 54 -7.18 -0.08 -20.24
N ILE A 55 -6.25 -0.85 -19.66
CA ILE A 55 -4.97 -1.15 -20.34
C ILE A 55 -5.23 -1.90 -21.64
N LEU A 56 -6.10 -2.91 -21.63
CA LEU A 56 -6.45 -3.63 -22.87
C LEU A 56 -7.11 -2.71 -23.90
N LEU A 57 -8.01 -1.83 -23.47
CA LEU A 57 -8.64 -0.84 -24.35
C LEU A 57 -7.62 0.11 -24.96
N GLY A 58 -6.69 0.65 -24.16
CA GLY A 58 -5.64 1.53 -24.66
C GLY A 58 -4.70 0.84 -25.64
N VAL A 59 -4.33 -0.42 -25.38
CA VAL A 59 -3.57 -1.24 -26.33
C VAL A 59 -4.35 -1.46 -27.62
N ALA A 60 -5.65 -1.77 -27.54
CA ALA A 60 -6.50 -1.95 -28.71
C ALA A 60 -6.62 -0.67 -29.55
N VAL A 61 -6.85 0.48 -28.91
CA VAL A 61 -6.93 1.79 -29.58
C VAL A 61 -5.60 2.17 -30.23
N GLY A 62 -4.49 2.04 -29.52
CA GLY A 62 -3.15 2.33 -30.06
C GLY A 62 -2.77 1.43 -31.24
N THR A 63 -3.11 0.13 -31.16
CA THR A 63 -2.89 -0.81 -32.28
C THR A 63 -3.76 -0.50 -33.48
N ALA A 64 -4.99 -0.02 -33.28
CA ALA A 64 -5.88 0.42 -34.35
C ALA A 64 -5.32 1.63 -35.11
N PHE A 65 -4.55 2.50 -34.44
CA PHE A 65 -3.81 3.60 -35.08
C PHE A 65 -2.46 3.17 -35.68
N GLY A 66 -2.06 1.91 -35.52
CA GLY A 66 -0.76 1.41 -35.99
C GLY A 66 0.43 1.92 -35.19
N TRP A 67 0.24 2.31 -33.93
CA TRP A 67 1.30 2.83 -33.08
C TRP A 67 2.26 1.73 -32.61
N LYS A 68 3.45 2.13 -32.20
CA LYS A 68 4.45 1.19 -31.66
C LYS A 68 3.92 0.51 -30.40
N ARG A 69 4.36 -0.72 -30.17
CA ARG A 69 3.91 -1.54 -29.04
C ARG A 69 4.07 -0.82 -27.68
N MET A 70 5.17 -0.10 -27.48
CA MET A 70 5.39 0.67 -26.25
C MET A 70 4.41 1.83 -26.12
N ASP A 71 4.14 2.57 -27.19
CA ASP A 71 3.14 3.64 -27.18
C ASP A 71 1.76 3.11 -26.80
N CYS A 72 1.38 1.94 -27.33
CA CYS A 72 0.09 1.31 -26.99
C CYS A 72 0.00 0.91 -25.49
N ILE A 73 1.05 0.32 -24.94
CA ILE A 73 1.09 -0.11 -23.54
C ILE A 73 1.09 1.10 -22.60
N PHE A 74 1.89 2.11 -22.90
CA PHE A 74 1.92 3.36 -22.14
C PHE A 74 0.59 4.09 -22.22
N LEU A 75 -0.04 4.17 -23.40
CA LEU A 75 -1.39 4.72 -23.54
C LEU A 75 -2.37 4.00 -22.63
N GLY A 76 -2.37 2.66 -22.64
CA GLY A 76 -3.23 1.86 -21.76
C GLY A 76 -3.03 2.18 -20.29
N GLY A 77 -1.79 2.31 -19.85
CA GLY A 77 -1.45 2.71 -18.48
C GLY A 77 -1.94 4.12 -18.13
N MET A 78 -1.79 5.07 -19.06
CA MET A 78 -2.20 6.46 -18.85
C MET A 78 -3.71 6.64 -18.75
N ILE A 79 -4.49 6.00 -19.62
CA ILE A 79 -5.96 6.12 -19.63
C ILE A 79 -6.64 5.30 -18.52
N ALA A 80 -5.91 4.43 -17.84
CA ALA A 80 -6.44 3.63 -16.73
C ALA A 80 -6.49 4.39 -15.40
N MET A 81 -5.90 5.58 -15.30
CA MET A 81 -5.72 6.32 -14.03
C MET A 81 -6.65 7.53 -13.97
N SER A 82 -7.48 7.55 -12.93
CA SER A 82 -8.40 8.67 -12.65
C SER A 82 -7.79 9.64 -11.62
N SER A 83 -8.24 10.91 -11.57
CA SER A 83 -7.74 11.88 -10.58
C SER A 83 -8.61 11.92 -9.33
N THR A 84 -8.02 11.61 -8.19
CA THR A 84 -8.65 11.70 -6.88
C THR A 84 -9.07 13.14 -6.56
N THR A 85 -8.20 14.10 -6.85
CA THR A 85 -8.39 15.51 -6.52
C THR A 85 -9.57 16.12 -7.27
N ILE A 86 -9.66 15.89 -8.58
CA ILE A 86 -10.71 16.46 -9.45
C ILE A 86 -12.08 15.85 -9.10
N ILE A 87 -12.15 14.53 -8.92
CA ILE A 87 -13.41 13.86 -8.57
C ILE A 87 -13.91 14.31 -7.20
N TYR A 88 -12.99 14.42 -6.21
CA TYR A 88 -13.35 14.90 -4.88
C TYR A 88 -13.92 16.32 -4.93
N LYS A 89 -13.28 17.22 -5.69
CA LYS A 89 -13.75 18.60 -5.91
C LYS A 89 -15.11 18.61 -6.61
N ALA A 90 -15.28 17.81 -7.65
CA ALA A 90 -16.56 17.70 -8.37
C ALA A 90 -17.70 17.22 -7.44
N PHE A 91 -17.44 16.24 -6.55
CA PHE A 91 -18.43 15.80 -5.56
C PHE A 91 -18.77 16.88 -4.54
N ASP A 92 -17.79 17.71 -4.15
CA ASP A 92 -18.02 18.83 -3.23
C ASP A 92 -18.89 19.91 -3.89
N ASP A 93 -18.54 20.33 -5.10
CA ASP A 93 -19.27 21.33 -5.90
C ASP A 93 -20.70 20.88 -6.25
N LEU A 94 -20.92 19.58 -6.43
CA LEU A 94 -22.23 18.98 -6.70
C LEU A 94 -23.03 18.66 -5.42
N GLY A 95 -22.48 18.87 -4.23
CA GLY A 95 -23.12 18.53 -2.95
C GLY A 95 -23.32 17.01 -2.73
N MET A 96 -22.56 16.16 -3.43
CA MET A 96 -22.72 14.70 -3.39
C MET A 96 -21.80 13.99 -2.38
N ARG A 97 -20.97 14.72 -1.65
CA ARG A 97 -19.93 14.19 -0.75
C ARG A 97 -20.43 13.20 0.31
N LYS A 98 -21.70 13.33 0.74
CA LYS A 98 -22.30 12.45 1.77
C LYS A 98 -23.02 11.23 1.21
N LYS A 99 -23.08 11.05 -0.11
CA LYS A 99 -23.73 9.90 -0.74
C LYS A 99 -22.91 8.61 -0.56
N LYS A 100 -23.56 7.45 -0.41
CA LYS A 100 -22.89 6.16 -0.15
C LYS A 100 -21.88 5.76 -1.24
N PHE A 101 -22.21 5.99 -2.50
CA PHE A 101 -21.33 5.63 -3.62
C PHE A 101 -20.03 6.46 -3.64
N THR A 102 -20.05 7.70 -3.14
CA THR A 102 -18.86 8.56 -3.07
C THR A 102 -17.74 7.92 -2.25
N GLY A 103 -18.09 7.28 -1.12
CA GLY A 103 -17.11 6.55 -0.30
C GLY A 103 -16.46 5.38 -1.05
N LEU A 104 -17.24 4.68 -1.88
CA LEU A 104 -16.72 3.59 -2.72
C LEU A 104 -15.81 4.13 -3.83
N VAL A 105 -16.22 5.19 -4.53
CA VAL A 105 -15.39 5.84 -5.56
C VAL A 105 -14.06 6.28 -4.98
N LEU A 106 -14.04 6.96 -3.83
CA LEU A 106 -12.80 7.37 -3.17
C LEU A 106 -11.93 6.18 -2.76
N SER A 107 -12.56 5.06 -2.37
CA SER A 107 -11.82 3.83 -2.07
C SER A 107 -11.19 3.20 -3.32
N VAL A 108 -11.87 3.24 -4.46
CA VAL A 108 -11.34 2.79 -5.76
C VAL A 108 -10.18 3.68 -6.18
N LEU A 109 -10.34 5.00 -6.11
CA LEU A 109 -9.30 5.97 -6.47
C LEU A 109 -8.02 5.79 -5.64
N ILE A 110 -8.13 5.61 -4.32
CA ILE A 110 -6.97 5.32 -3.46
C ILE A 110 -6.24 4.05 -3.94
N LEU A 111 -6.97 3.04 -4.42
CA LEU A 111 -6.35 1.84 -4.95
C LEU A 111 -5.76 2.06 -6.34
N GLU A 112 -6.41 2.83 -7.20
CA GLU A 112 -5.86 3.23 -8.49
C GLU A 112 -4.52 3.96 -8.33
N ASP A 113 -4.40 4.89 -7.36
CA ASP A 113 -3.15 5.59 -7.06
C ASP A 113 -2.02 4.62 -6.67
N ILE A 114 -2.33 3.59 -5.88
CA ILE A 114 -1.36 2.56 -5.48
C ILE A 114 -0.96 1.70 -6.68
N LEU A 115 -1.95 1.28 -7.46
CA LEU A 115 -1.71 0.45 -8.64
C LEU A 115 -1.01 1.23 -9.75
N ALA A 116 -1.21 2.56 -9.83
CA ALA A 116 -0.47 3.44 -10.73
C ALA A 116 1.03 3.40 -10.46
N ILE A 117 1.43 3.37 -9.20
CA ILE A 117 2.85 3.29 -8.82
C ILE A 117 3.43 1.93 -9.21
N VAL A 118 2.70 0.84 -8.94
CA VAL A 118 3.10 -0.50 -9.37
C VAL A 118 3.21 -0.56 -10.89
N LEU A 119 2.25 0.03 -11.60
CA LEU A 119 2.24 0.09 -13.06
C LEU A 119 3.42 0.91 -13.60
N MET A 120 3.74 2.07 -13.01
CA MET A 120 4.93 2.85 -13.39
C MET A 120 6.22 2.04 -13.27
N VAL A 121 6.37 1.27 -12.20
CA VAL A 121 7.55 0.43 -12.01
C VAL A 121 7.59 -0.70 -13.03
N MET A 122 6.45 -1.32 -13.32
CA MET A 122 6.35 -2.33 -14.37
C MET A 122 6.71 -1.75 -15.75
N LEU A 123 6.16 -0.59 -16.11
CA LEU A 123 6.45 0.09 -17.37
C LEU A 123 7.93 0.49 -17.47
N SER A 124 8.51 1.03 -16.40
CA SER A 124 9.94 1.35 -16.34
C SER A 124 10.82 0.11 -16.56
N THR A 125 10.46 -1.01 -15.92
CA THR A 125 11.20 -2.26 -16.06
C THR A 125 11.07 -2.85 -17.47
N MET A 126 9.87 -2.82 -18.05
CA MET A 126 9.62 -3.25 -19.44
C MET A 126 10.38 -2.41 -20.46
N ALA A 127 10.51 -1.10 -20.21
CA ALA A 127 11.25 -0.18 -21.05
C ALA A 127 12.75 -0.50 -21.09
N VAL A 128 13.31 -0.95 -19.97
CA VAL A 128 14.76 -1.24 -19.85
C VAL A 128 15.12 -2.64 -20.35
N SER A 129 14.24 -3.63 -20.23
CA SER A 129 14.56 -5.04 -20.51
C SER A 129 14.57 -5.43 -21.98
N HIS A 130 14.08 -4.61 -22.92
CA HIS A 130 13.98 -4.85 -24.36
C HIS A 130 13.43 -6.23 -24.82
N ASN A 131 13.33 -7.21 -23.93
CA ASN A 131 12.85 -8.57 -24.19
C ASN A 131 11.52 -8.82 -23.48
N PHE A 132 10.54 -9.36 -24.20
CA PHE A 132 9.19 -9.67 -23.68
C PHE A 132 9.03 -11.16 -23.36
N GLU A 133 10.10 -11.86 -22.99
CA GLU A 133 9.98 -13.24 -22.53
C GLU A 133 9.33 -13.29 -21.14
N GLY A 134 8.32 -14.14 -20.97
CA GLY A 134 7.54 -14.21 -19.74
C GLY A 134 8.37 -14.52 -18.48
N THR A 135 9.51 -15.20 -18.64
CA THR A 135 10.47 -15.50 -17.56
C THR A 135 11.20 -14.26 -17.07
N GLU A 136 11.58 -13.33 -17.95
CA GLU A 136 12.25 -12.08 -17.59
C GLU A 136 11.27 -11.12 -16.91
N MET A 137 10.02 -11.07 -17.38
CA MET A 137 8.97 -10.28 -16.74
C MET A 137 8.68 -10.78 -15.31
N LEU A 138 8.62 -12.10 -15.11
CA LEU A 138 8.45 -12.68 -13.76
C LEU A 138 9.63 -12.36 -12.85
N GLY A 139 10.86 -12.42 -13.37
CA GLY A 139 12.07 -12.01 -12.67
C GLY A 139 12.06 -10.54 -12.25
N SER A 140 11.59 -9.66 -13.13
CA SER A 140 11.44 -8.22 -12.86
C SER A 140 10.39 -7.93 -11.79
N ILE A 141 9.25 -8.60 -11.84
CA ILE A 141 8.21 -8.49 -10.79
C ILE A 141 8.76 -9.02 -9.45
N ALA A 142 9.48 -10.14 -9.46
CA ALA A 142 10.10 -10.69 -8.25
C ALA A 142 11.15 -9.72 -7.67
N LYS A 143 11.98 -9.11 -8.51
CA LYS A 143 12.95 -8.07 -8.12
C LYS A 143 12.24 -6.85 -7.51
N LEU A 144 11.16 -6.38 -8.13
CA LEU A 144 10.35 -5.29 -7.62
C LEU A 144 9.81 -5.61 -6.21
N LEU A 145 9.13 -6.74 -6.06
CA LEU A 145 8.57 -7.18 -4.79
C LEU A 145 9.65 -7.36 -3.71
N PHE A 146 10.80 -7.89 -4.09
CA PHE A 146 11.95 -8.04 -3.19
C PHE A 146 12.41 -6.68 -2.64
N PHE A 147 12.71 -5.71 -3.51
CA PHE A 147 13.20 -4.39 -3.07
C PHE A 147 12.12 -3.61 -2.32
N LEU A 148 10.86 -3.67 -2.77
CA LEU A 148 9.73 -3.03 -2.11
C LEU A 148 9.60 -3.52 -0.66
N ILE A 149 9.55 -4.83 -0.45
CA ILE A 149 9.43 -5.40 0.90
C ILE A 149 10.68 -5.09 1.74
N LEU A 150 11.86 -5.20 1.14
CA LEU A 150 13.12 -4.90 1.83
C LEU A 150 13.15 -3.45 2.31
N TRP A 151 12.87 -2.49 1.44
CA TRP A 151 12.92 -1.07 1.78
C TRP A 151 11.88 -0.70 2.82
N PHE A 152 10.66 -1.25 2.72
CA PHE A 152 9.64 -1.03 3.75
C PHE A 152 10.04 -1.64 5.09
N VAL A 153 10.52 -2.87 5.12
CA VAL A 153 10.89 -3.53 6.38
C VAL A 153 12.07 -2.82 7.05
N VAL A 154 13.13 -2.53 6.28
CA VAL A 154 14.30 -1.82 6.78
C VAL A 154 13.98 -0.37 7.14
N GLY A 155 13.22 0.31 6.29
CA GLY A 155 12.82 1.72 6.50
C GLY A 155 11.95 1.89 7.73
N ILE A 156 10.89 1.10 7.91
CA ILE A 156 10.02 1.15 9.10
C ILE A 156 10.78 0.78 10.38
N TYR A 157 11.81 -0.05 10.27
CA TYR A 157 12.66 -0.37 11.42
C TYR A 157 13.64 0.76 11.74
N LEU A 158 14.37 1.28 10.74
CA LEU A 158 15.49 2.19 10.91
C LEU A 158 15.06 3.65 11.07
N ILE A 159 14.18 4.14 10.19
CA ILE A 159 13.82 5.58 10.11
C ILE A 159 13.15 6.09 11.38
N PRO A 160 12.12 5.45 11.96
CA PRO A 160 11.50 5.93 13.19
C PRO A 160 12.47 5.90 14.38
N VAL A 161 13.38 4.91 14.42
CA VAL A 161 14.41 4.85 15.48
C VAL A 161 15.38 6.01 15.35
N LEU A 162 15.82 6.33 14.11
CA LEU A 162 16.69 7.47 13.81
C LEU A 162 16.03 8.79 14.23
N LEU A 163 14.81 9.05 13.75
CA LEU A 163 14.05 10.27 14.05
C LEU A 163 13.83 10.43 15.58
N LYS A 164 13.46 9.34 16.26
CA LYS A 164 13.28 9.35 17.72
C LYS A 164 14.56 9.69 18.47
N LYS A 165 15.72 9.15 18.03
CA LYS A 165 17.02 9.43 18.67
C LYS A 165 17.46 10.88 18.45
N CYS A 166 17.18 11.44 17.26
CA CYS A 166 17.54 12.81 16.90
C CYS A 166 16.49 13.86 17.32
N ARG A 167 15.35 13.45 17.88
CA ARG A 167 14.20 14.33 18.18
C ARG A 167 14.55 15.59 18.98
N LYS A 168 15.51 15.50 19.91
CA LYS A 168 15.95 16.64 20.73
C LYS A 168 16.69 17.72 19.92
N LEU A 169 17.21 17.37 18.75
CA LEU A 169 17.98 18.25 17.86
C LEU A 169 17.14 18.75 16.68
N MET A 170 15.89 18.30 16.55
CA MET A 170 15.03 18.61 15.40
C MET A 170 14.15 19.83 15.68
N SER A 171 14.52 20.99 15.10
CA SER A 171 13.58 22.09 14.83
C SER A 171 12.68 21.74 13.63
N GLU A 172 11.66 22.57 13.33
CA GLU A 172 10.81 22.37 12.13
C GLU A 172 11.64 22.43 10.84
N GLU A 173 12.59 23.35 10.73
CA GLU A 173 13.47 23.44 9.55
C GLU A 173 14.37 22.20 9.42
N THR A 174 14.96 21.74 10.54
CA THR A 174 15.81 20.55 10.54
C THR A 174 15.01 19.32 10.15
N LEU A 175 13.76 19.18 10.63
CA LEU A 175 12.86 18.07 10.27
C LEU A 175 12.54 18.07 8.78
N LEU A 176 12.29 19.23 8.18
CA LEU A 176 12.07 19.37 6.73
C LEU A 176 13.31 18.95 5.95
N ILE A 177 14.49 19.49 6.30
CA ILE A 177 15.74 19.17 5.61
C ILE A 177 16.07 17.68 5.70
N VAL A 178 15.93 17.08 6.88
CA VAL A 178 16.17 15.64 7.08
C VAL A 178 15.17 14.80 6.26
N SER A 179 13.89 15.19 6.22
CA SER A 179 12.87 14.48 5.44
C SER A 179 13.16 14.53 3.94
N LEU A 180 13.56 15.69 3.43
CA LEU A 180 13.97 15.85 2.03
C LEU A 180 15.28 15.11 1.74
N GLY A 181 16.25 15.15 2.66
CA GLY A 181 17.50 14.39 2.53
C GLY A 181 17.26 12.88 2.47
N LEU A 182 16.35 12.36 3.30
CA LEU A 182 15.92 10.95 3.24
C LEU A 182 15.19 10.64 1.91
N CYS A 183 14.33 11.55 1.44
CA CYS A 183 13.66 11.41 0.15
C CYS A 183 14.69 11.27 -0.99
N PHE A 184 15.60 12.23 -1.13
CA PHE A 184 16.61 12.19 -2.18
C PHE A 184 17.59 11.02 -2.02
N GLY A 185 17.95 10.66 -0.79
CA GLY A 185 18.74 9.45 -0.54
C GLY A 185 18.07 8.19 -1.07
N MET A 186 16.75 8.06 -0.89
CA MET A 186 15.99 6.94 -1.42
C MET A 186 15.81 7.00 -2.94
N VAL A 187 15.67 8.21 -3.50
CA VAL A 187 15.65 8.45 -4.96
C VAL A 187 16.92 7.92 -5.60
N VAL A 188 18.09 8.28 -5.05
CA VAL A 188 19.39 7.81 -5.53
C VAL A 188 19.51 6.29 -5.38
N LEU A 189 19.10 5.74 -4.24
CA LEU A 189 19.12 4.30 -4.00
C LEU A 189 18.23 3.54 -4.99
N ALA A 190 17.03 4.05 -5.29
CA ALA A 190 16.13 3.47 -6.27
C ALA A 190 16.73 3.49 -7.68
N ALA A 191 17.29 4.63 -8.09
CA ALA A 191 17.96 4.77 -9.39
C ALA A 191 19.13 3.78 -9.55
N HIS A 192 19.96 3.61 -8.54
CA HIS A 192 21.06 2.63 -8.56
C HIS A 192 20.60 1.17 -8.64
N THR A 193 19.41 0.86 -8.16
CA THR A 193 18.83 -0.49 -8.24
C THR A 193 18.04 -0.74 -9.53
N GLY A 194 17.95 0.29 -10.40
CA GLY A 194 17.27 0.23 -11.69
C GLY A 194 15.77 0.52 -11.62
N PHE A 195 15.33 1.24 -10.59
CA PHE A 195 13.95 1.77 -10.47
C PHE A 195 13.92 3.27 -10.76
N SER A 196 12.72 3.80 -11.00
CA SER A 196 12.56 5.23 -11.24
C SER A 196 12.80 6.06 -9.97
N ALA A 197 13.32 7.30 -10.15
CA ALA A 197 13.49 8.29 -9.10
C ALA A 197 12.17 8.56 -8.35
N ALA A 198 11.09 8.67 -9.10
CA ALA A 198 9.73 8.87 -8.64
C ALA A 198 9.26 7.78 -7.67
N PHE A 199 9.56 6.52 -7.97
CA PHE A 199 9.26 5.38 -7.09
C PHE A 199 10.03 5.46 -5.77
N GLY A 200 11.32 5.83 -5.81
CA GLY A 200 12.12 6.03 -4.60
C GLY A 200 11.51 7.09 -3.66
N ALA A 201 11.09 8.23 -4.23
CA ALA A 201 10.43 9.30 -3.49
C ALA A 201 9.14 8.83 -2.81
N PHE A 202 8.28 8.12 -3.54
CA PHE A 202 7.04 7.56 -2.98
C PHE A 202 7.31 6.60 -1.82
N ILE A 203 8.27 5.67 -1.97
CA ILE A 203 8.61 4.70 -0.92
C ILE A 203 9.07 5.42 0.35
N MET A 204 9.94 6.43 0.23
CA MET A 204 10.38 7.17 1.41
C MET A 204 9.23 7.94 2.06
N GLY A 205 8.38 8.59 1.28
CA GLY A 205 7.16 9.23 1.78
C GLY A 205 6.28 8.25 2.57
N SER A 206 6.04 7.06 2.01
CA SER A 206 5.22 6.02 2.65
C SER A 206 5.86 5.46 3.94
N ILE A 207 7.19 5.38 4.02
CA ILE A 207 7.88 5.00 5.26
C ILE A 207 7.73 6.08 6.33
N LEU A 208 7.90 7.35 5.94
CA LEU A 208 7.74 8.49 6.86
C LEU A 208 6.29 8.66 7.32
N ALA A 209 5.31 8.29 6.50
CA ALA A 209 3.87 8.30 6.84
C ALA A 209 3.52 7.45 8.07
N GLU A 210 4.30 6.41 8.35
CA GLU A 210 4.10 5.55 9.51
C GLU A 210 4.83 6.05 10.77
N THR A 211 5.59 7.16 10.69
CA THR A 211 6.32 7.75 11.83
C THR A 211 5.41 8.64 12.68
N VAL A 212 5.85 8.93 13.89
CA VAL A 212 5.14 9.84 14.82
C VAL A 212 5.14 11.28 14.29
N GLU A 213 6.16 11.66 13.55
CA GLU A 213 6.39 12.97 12.97
C GLU A 213 5.66 13.17 11.62
N ALA A 214 4.94 12.16 11.12
CA ALA A 214 4.29 12.17 9.81
C ALA A 214 3.45 13.41 9.52
N GLU A 215 2.59 13.83 10.46
CA GLU A 215 1.73 15.01 10.30
C GLU A 215 2.52 16.33 10.25
N SER A 216 3.60 16.40 11.05
CA SER A 216 4.50 17.57 11.02
C SER A 216 5.26 17.62 9.70
N ILE A 217 5.77 16.49 9.23
CA ILE A 217 6.46 16.38 7.94
C ILE A 217 5.51 16.72 6.79
N GLU A 218 4.30 16.18 6.77
CA GLU A 218 3.27 16.45 5.75
C GLU A 218 2.96 17.94 5.68
N ARG A 219 2.75 18.60 6.84
CA ARG A 219 2.51 20.05 6.92
C ARG A 219 3.67 20.87 6.37
N LEU A 220 4.91 20.51 6.70
CA LEU A 220 6.12 21.22 6.25
C LEU A 220 6.44 20.98 4.78
N VAL A 221 6.17 19.78 4.26
CA VAL A 221 6.40 19.42 2.85
C VAL A 221 5.32 19.98 1.93
N LYS A 222 4.09 20.23 2.43
CA LYS A 222 2.98 20.69 1.61
C LYS A 222 3.28 21.96 0.79
N PRO A 223 3.85 23.04 1.33
CA PRO A 223 4.21 24.21 0.53
C PRO A 223 5.24 23.89 -0.58
N VAL A 224 6.18 23.00 -0.28
CA VAL A 224 7.20 22.56 -1.26
C VAL A 224 6.55 21.76 -2.37
N LYS A 225 5.66 20.80 -2.01
CA LYS A 225 4.84 20.04 -2.98
C LYS A 225 4.02 20.96 -3.87
N ASP A 226 3.33 21.95 -3.28
CA ASP A 226 2.45 22.84 -4.01
C ASP A 226 3.25 23.71 -5.02
N LEU A 227 4.43 24.20 -4.61
CA LEU A 227 5.34 24.94 -5.48
C LEU A 227 5.85 24.07 -6.64
N PHE A 228 6.45 22.92 -6.33
CA PHE A 228 7.04 22.06 -7.34
C PHE A 228 5.99 21.34 -8.18
N GLY A 229 4.80 21.09 -7.62
CA GLY A 229 3.64 20.63 -8.37
C GLY A 229 3.18 21.64 -9.42
N ALA A 230 3.10 22.93 -9.06
CA ALA A 230 2.80 23.99 -10.02
C ALA A 230 3.87 24.08 -11.11
N ILE A 231 5.16 24.01 -10.75
CA ILE A 231 6.28 23.98 -11.71
C ILE A 231 6.13 22.77 -12.65
N PHE A 232 5.82 21.59 -12.11
CA PHE A 232 5.58 20.39 -12.91
C PHE A 232 4.47 20.59 -13.94
N PHE A 233 3.29 21.06 -13.52
CA PHE A 233 2.17 21.25 -14.44
C PHE A 233 2.45 22.34 -15.49
N VAL A 234 3.14 23.41 -15.12
CA VAL A 234 3.58 24.43 -16.07
C VAL A 234 4.59 23.85 -17.07
N SER A 235 5.59 23.11 -16.59
CA SER A 235 6.58 22.45 -17.44
C SER A 235 5.93 21.46 -18.41
N VAL A 236 4.99 20.66 -17.92
CA VAL A 236 4.17 19.74 -18.72
C VAL A 236 3.42 20.49 -19.82
N GLY A 237 2.76 21.60 -19.46
CA GLY A 237 2.04 22.44 -20.43
C GLY A 237 2.95 23.08 -21.47
N MET A 238 4.17 23.48 -21.08
CA MET A 238 5.16 24.08 -21.99
C MET A 238 5.77 23.05 -22.96
N MET A 239 5.76 21.77 -22.63
CA MET A 239 6.23 20.70 -23.53
C MET A 239 5.20 20.31 -24.60
N VAL A 240 3.97 20.83 -24.51
CA VAL A 240 2.90 20.58 -25.48
C VAL A 240 3.00 21.56 -26.64
N ASP A 241 3.23 21.06 -27.85
CA ASP A 241 3.13 21.84 -29.08
C ASP A 241 1.64 21.96 -29.50
N PRO A 242 1.07 23.16 -29.56
CA PRO A 242 -0.32 23.36 -29.98
C PRO A 242 -0.60 22.86 -31.40
N LEU A 243 0.39 22.85 -32.30
CA LEU A 243 0.22 22.33 -33.66
C LEU A 243 0.00 20.82 -33.66
N MET A 244 0.65 20.10 -32.75
CA MET A 244 0.43 18.66 -32.57
C MET A 244 -1.01 18.34 -32.15
N ILE A 245 -1.67 19.19 -31.39
CA ILE A 245 -3.08 18.98 -31.01
C ILE A 245 -4.00 19.00 -32.24
N VAL A 246 -3.71 19.90 -33.18
CA VAL A 246 -4.50 20.00 -34.43
C VAL A 246 -4.19 18.80 -35.34
N GLU A 247 -2.92 18.42 -35.48
CA GLU A 247 -2.47 17.29 -36.30
C GLU A 247 -3.06 15.97 -35.81
N TYR A 248 -3.09 15.77 -34.48
CA TYR A 248 -3.61 14.54 -33.86
C TYR A 248 -5.04 14.67 -33.33
N ALA A 249 -5.84 15.60 -33.87
CA ALA A 249 -7.23 15.80 -33.44
C ALA A 249 -8.08 14.52 -33.53
N GLY A 250 -7.90 13.70 -34.58
CA GLY A 250 -8.59 12.42 -34.73
C GLY A 250 -8.29 11.45 -33.57
N PRO A 251 -7.02 11.10 -33.31
CA PRO A 251 -6.65 10.31 -32.14
C PRO A 251 -7.14 10.88 -30.82
N ILE A 252 -7.07 12.21 -30.60
CA ILE A 252 -7.54 12.85 -29.37
C ILE A 252 -9.05 12.60 -29.16
N VAL A 253 -9.87 12.76 -30.20
CA VAL A 253 -11.32 12.52 -30.11
C VAL A 253 -11.60 11.04 -29.81
N VAL A 254 -10.96 10.13 -30.54
CA VAL A 254 -11.18 8.68 -30.35
C VAL A 254 -10.73 8.23 -28.95
N ILE A 255 -9.57 8.69 -28.46
CA ILE A 255 -9.10 8.34 -27.11
C ILE A 255 -10.00 8.95 -26.05
N THR A 256 -10.47 10.20 -26.24
CA THR A 256 -11.44 10.83 -25.32
C THR A 256 -12.71 10.00 -25.21
N LEU A 257 -13.27 9.58 -26.35
CA LEU A 257 -14.45 8.71 -26.35
C LEU A 257 -14.16 7.35 -25.72
N ALA A 258 -13.01 6.76 -26.02
CA ALA A 258 -12.57 5.50 -25.43
C ALA A 258 -12.45 5.60 -23.88
N VAL A 259 -11.93 6.72 -23.35
CA VAL A 259 -11.85 6.96 -21.91
C VAL A 259 -13.24 7.10 -21.30
N ILE A 260 -14.12 7.94 -21.87
CA ILE A 260 -15.46 8.17 -21.34
C ILE A 260 -16.27 6.88 -21.34
N VAL A 261 -16.32 6.18 -22.48
CA VAL A 261 -17.07 4.94 -22.62
C VAL A 261 -16.42 3.80 -21.83
N GLY A 262 -15.10 3.65 -21.94
CA GLY A 262 -14.36 2.60 -21.26
C GLY A 262 -14.45 2.71 -19.73
N GLN A 263 -14.19 3.88 -19.16
CA GLN A 263 -14.29 4.09 -17.72
C GLN A 263 -15.74 3.92 -17.21
N SER A 264 -16.73 4.45 -17.93
CA SER A 264 -18.14 4.25 -17.57
C SER A 264 -18.52 2.78 -17.59
N LEU A 265 -18.13 2.04 -18.63
CA LEU A 265 -18.46 0.62 -18.81
C LEU A 265 -17.70 -0.27 -17.84
N PHE A 266 -16.37 -0.17 -17.84
CA PHE A 266 -15.51 -1.05 -17.03
C PHE A 266 -15.55 -0.68 -15.54
N GLY A 267 -15.75 0.61 -15.22
CA GLY A 267 -16.01 1.05 -13.84
C GLY A 267 -17.32 0.47 -13.32
N THR A 268 -18.39 0.54 -14.12
CA THR A 268 -19.67 -0.10 -13.77
C THR A 268 -19.52 -1.61 -13.64
N LEU A 269 -18.86 -2.27 -14.59
CA LEU A 269 -18.62 -3.71 -14.56
C LEU A 269 -17.81 -4.14 -13.33
N GLY A 270 -16.71 -3.45 -13.01
CA GLY A 270 -15.87 -3.76 -11.88
C GLY A 270 -16.60 -3.65 -10.54
N VAL A 271 -17.44 -2.63 -10.39
CA VAL A 271 -18.25 -2.43 -9.19
C VAL A 271 -19.41 -3.43 -9.10
N LEU A 272 -19.98 -3.83 -10.24
CA LEU A 272 -20.98 -4.92 -10.31
C LEU A 272 -20.35 -6.27 -9.92
N LEU A 273 -19.17 -6.60 -10.46
CA LEU A 273 -18.44 -7.82 -10.10
C LEU A 273 -18.08 -7.86 -8.60
N ALA A 274 -17.95 -6.70 -8.00
CA ALA A 274 -17.76 -6.56 -6.55
C ALA A 274 -19.06 -6.72 -5.73
N GLY A 275 -20.19 -7.08 -6.36
CA GLY A 275 -21.46 -7.35 -5.70
C GLY A 275 -22.23 -6.10 -5.27
N GLN A 276 -22.00 -4.96 -5.91
CA GLN A 276 -22.76 -3.73 -5.62
C GLN A 276 -24.00 -3.60 -6.52
N PRO A 277 -25.05 -2.91 -6.05
CA PRO A 277 -26.24 -2.65 -6.85
C PRO A 277 -25.94 -1.87 -8.14
N LEU A 278 -26.70 -2.12 -9.21
CA LEU A 278 -26.53 -1.50 -10.53
C LEU A 278 -26.45 0.03 -10.46
N LYS A 279 -27.36 0.67 -9.73
CA LYS A 279 -27.36 2.15 -9.55
C LYS A 279 -26.04 2.65 -8.96
N THR A 280 -25.55 2.00 -7.90
CA THR A 280 -24.26 2.35 -7.28
C THR A 280 -23.11 2.10 -8.24
N ALA A 281 -23.14 0.99 -8.97
CA ALA A 281 -22.09 0.64 -9.92
C ALA A 281 -21.99 1.66 -11.06
N MET A 282 -23.12 2.06 -11.64
CA MET A 282 -23.15 3.09 -12.67
C MET A 282 -22.70 4.46 -12.15
N GLN A 283 -23.16 4.86 -10.95
CA GLN A 283 -22.70 6.10 -10.33
C GLN A 283 -21.18 6.11 -10.10
N CYS A 284 -20.59 4.97 -9.73
CA CYS A 284 -19.15 4.85 -9.60
C CYS A 284 -18.45 4.93 -10.96
N GLY A 285 -18.86 4.13 -11.95
CA GLY A 285 -18.21 4.09 -13.27
C GLY A 285 -18.24 5.45 -13.98
N PHE A 286 -19.38 6.14 -13.98
CA PHE A 286 -19.51 7.46 -14.58
C PHE A 286 -18.72 8.55 -13.84
N SER A 287 -18.43 8.35 -12.55
CA SER A 287 -17.60 9.29 -11.79
C SER A 287 -16.12 9.18 -12.11
N LEU A 288 -15.65 8.05 -12.65
CA LEU A 288 -14.23 7.78 -12.93
C LEU A 288 -13.80 8.18 -14.35
N THR A 289 -14.65 8.82 -15.15
CA THR A 289 -14.49 9.07 -16.59
C THR A 289 -13.47 10.14 -16.98
N GLN A 290 -12.40 10.29 -16.25
CA GLN A 290 -11.36 11.27 -16.52
C GLN A 290 -9.96 10.69 -16.38
N ILE A 291 -8.98 11.35 -17.00
CA ILE A 291 -7.56 11.00 -16.86
C ILE A 291 -6.93 11.85 -15.75
N GLY A 292 -6.28 11.21 -14.79
CA GLY A 292 -5.62 11.84 -13.64
C GLY A 292 -4.17 12.29 -13.90
N GLU A 293 -3.59 12.90 -12.85
CA GLU A 293 -2.19 13.37 -12.86
C GLU A 293 -1.16 12.27 -13.07
N PHE A 294 -1.45 11.03 -12.68
CA PHE A 294 -0.56 9.90 -12.92
C PHE A 294 -0.32 9.63 -14.40
N ALA A 295 -1.26 9.97 -15.27
CA ALA A 295 -1.08 9.85 -16.70
C ALA A 295 0.07 10.73 -17.22
N PHE A 296 0.20 11.95 -16.69
CA PHE A 296 1.32 12.85 -17.04
C PHE A 296 2.65 12.32 -16.51
N ILE A 297 2.66 11.72 -15.31
CA ILE A 297 3.85 11.11 -14.72
C ILE A 297 4.29 9.90 -15.55
N ILE A 298 3.35 9.04 -15.97
CA ILE A 298 3.61 7.89 -16.86
C ILE A 298 4.10 8.38 -18.23
N ALA A 299 3.51 9.44 -18.78
CA ALA A 299 3.92 10.03 -20.05
C ALA A 299 5.35 10.61 -19.97
N SER A 300 5.65 11.37 -18.91
CA SER A 300 7.00 11.89 -18.63
C SER A 300 8.02 10.76 -18.46
N LEU A 301 7.66 9.68 -17.77
CA LEU A 301 8.49 8.48 -17.65
C LEU A 301 8.81 7.86 -19.02
N GLY A 302 7.81 7.75 -19.90
CA GLY A 302 8.00 7.21 -21.26
C GLY A 302 8.94 8.06 -22.09
N VAL A 303 8.84 9.38 -21.97
CA VAL A 303 9.73 10.34 -22.64
C VAL A 303 11.15 10.24 -22.08
N SER A 304 11.32 10.23 -20.77
CA SER A 304 12.64 10.18 -20.09
C SER A 304 13.39 8.88 -20.36
N LEU A 305 12.67 7.76 -20.55
CA LEU A 305 13.22 6.46 -20.94
C LEU A 305 13.43 6.32 -22.46
N HIS A 306 13.04 7.31 -23.27
CA HIS A 306 13.11 7.30 -24.73
C HIS A 306 12.38 6.10 -25.40
N VAL A 307 11.30 5.60 -24.78
CA VAL A 307 10.55 4.41 -25.25
C VAL A 307 9.21 4.76 -25.88
N THR A 308 8.70 5.96 -25.65
CA THR A 308 7.47 6.47 -26.25
C THR A 308 7.75 7.51 -27.32
N SER A 309 6.83 7.58 -28.29
CA SER A 309 6.89 8.58 -29.35
C SER A 309 6.51 9.97 -28.82
N HIS A 310 7.06 11.02 -29.41
CA HIS A 310 6.87 12.40 -28.95
C HIS A 310 5.41 12.89 -29.01
N PHE A 311 4.58 12.36 -29.89
CA PHE A 311 3.19 12.76 -30.04
C PHE A 311 2.30 12.27 -28.90
N LEU A 312 2.68 11.22 -28.18
CA LEU A 312 1.82 10.57 -27.19
C LEU A 312 1.55 11.51 -26.00
N TYR A 313 2.55 12.23 -25.56
CA TYR A 313 2.46 13.15 -24.44
C TYR A 313 1.45 14.31 -24.67
N PRO A 314 1.52 15.10 -25.77
CA PRO A 314 0.52 16.12 -26.10
C PRO A 314 -0.90 15.57 -26.22
N ILE A 315 -1.07 14.39 -26.82
CA ILE A 315 -2.39 13.74 -26.96
C ILE A 315 -3.01 13.48 -25.58
N VAL A 316 -2.25 12.88 -24.66
CA VAL A 316 -2.77 12.54 -23.33
C VAL A 316 -3.10 13.79 -22.52
N VAL A 317 -2.29 14.86 -22.64
CA VAL A 317 -2.59 16.15 -21.99
C VAL A 317 -3.92 16.72 -22.52
N ALA A 318 -4.10 16.74 -23.85
CA ALA A 318 -5.35 17.23 -24.44
C ALA A 318 -6.58 16.41 -24.00
N VAL A 319 -6.48 15.08 -24.03
CA VAL A 319 -7.54 14.18 -23.57
C VAL A 319 -7.86 14.40 -22.10
N SER A 320 -6.84 14.57 -21.25
CA SER A 320 -7.04 14.83 -19.82
C SER A 320 -7.78 16.14 -19.57
N VAL A 321 -7.45 17.22 -20.27
CA VAL A 321 -8.15 18.50 -20.15
C VAL A 321 -9.62 18.36 -20.54
N ILE A 322 -9.90 17.70 -21.68
CA ILE A 322 -11.27 17.51 -22.17
C ILE A 322 -12.08 16.65 -21.17
N THR A 323 -11.53 15.52 -20.73
CA THR A 323 -12.23 14.61 -19.81
C THR A 323 -12.42 15.24 -18.43
N THR A 324 -11.49 16.06 -17.95
CA THR A 324 -11.64 16.83 -16.72
C THR A 324 -12.82 17.81 -16.81
N PHE A 325 -12.92 18.54 -17.91
CA PHE A 325 -14.05 19.45 -18.14
C PHE A 325 -15.39 18.70 -18.18
N LEU A 326 -15.44 17.52 -18.74
CA LEU A 326 -16.65 16.71 -18.86
C LEU A 326 -17.04 16.00 -17.54
N THR A 327 -16.16 15.86 -16.59
CA THR A 327 -16.38 15.08 -15.35
C THR A 327 -17.65 15.48 -14.58
N PRO A 328 -17.96 16.75 -14.28
CA PRO A 328 -19.17 17.10 -13.55
C PRO A 328 -20.46 16.71 -14.31
N TYR A 329 -20.42 16.77 -15.64
CA TYR A 329 -21.55 16.38 -16.50
C TYR A 329 -21.74 14.85 -16.47
N MET A 330 -20.65 14.07 -16.53
CA MET A 330 -20.69 12.61 -16.44
C MET A 330 -21.22 12.14 -15.10
N ILE A 331 -20.80 12.77 -13.99
CA ILE A 331 -21.32 12.47 -12.65
C ILE A 331 -22.84 12.70 -12.58
N ARG A 332 -23.32 13.81 -13.14
CA ARG A 332 -24.78 14.12 -13.19
C ARG A 332 -25.53 13.15 -14.10
N PHE A 333 -24.94 12.78 -15.22
CA PHE A 333 -25.55 11.87 -16.20
C PHE A 333 -25.68 10.44 -15.69
N ALA A 334 -24.93 10.05 -14.66
CA ALA A 334 -24.99 8.71 -14.06
C ALA A 334 -26.39 8.32 -13.57
N GLU A 335 -27.15 9.26 -13.01
CA GLU A 335 -28.50 8.96 -12.47
C GLU A 335 -29.54 8.73 -13.57
N PRO A 336 -29.72 9.61 -14.57
CA PRO A 336 -30.61 9.32 -15.70
C PRO A 336 -30.18 8.09 -16.48
N ALA A 337 -28.88 7.86 -16.69
CA ALA A 337 -28.38 6.66 -17.36
C ALA A 337 -28.71 5.38 -16.57
N SER A 338 -28.58 5.40 -15.25
CA SER A 338 -28.92 4.23 -14.42
C SER A 338 -30.41 3.91 -14.45
N ASN A 339 -31.26 4.94 -14.43
CA ASN A 339 -32.71 4.75 -14.53
C ASN A 339 -33.12 4.24 -15.92
N PHE A 340 -32.47 4.72 -16.98
CA PHE A 340 -32.73 4.24 -18.34
C PHE A 340 -32.38 2.76 -18.49
N VAL A 341 -31.19 2.36 -18.01
CA VAL A 341 -30.76 0.96 -18.05
C VAL A 341 -31.68 0.09 -17.19
N ASP A 342 -32.03 0.51 -15.99
CA ASP A 342 -32.91 -0.25 -15.08
C ASP A 342 -34.30 -0.50 -15.68
N THR A 343 -34.88 0.48 -16.40
CA THR A 343 -36.19 0.34 -17.07
C THR A 343 -36.15 -0.53 -18.33
N HIS A 344 -35.02 -0.60 -19.05
CA HIS A 344 -34.88 -1.37 -20.28
C HIS A 344 -34.25 -2.76 -20.08
N LEU A 345 -33.74 -3.05 -18.90
CA LEU A 345 -33.13 -4.34 -18.62
C LEU A 345 -34.23 -5.43 -18.50
N PRO A 346 -34.10 -6.59 -19.17
CA PRO A 346 -35.05 -7.69 -19.01
C PRO A 346 -35.16 -8.13 -17.54
N GLU A 347 -36.36 -8.46 -17.07
CA GLU A 347 -36.61 -8.86 -15.68
C GLU A 347 -35.68 -9.98 -15.15
N ARG A 348 -35.26 -10.89 -16.06
CA ARG A 348 -34.29 -11.97 -15.68
C ARG A 348 -32.96 -11.42 -15.21
N TRP A 349 -32.43 -10.40 -15.89
CA TRP A 349 -31.16 -9.76 -15.55
C TRP A 349 -31.32 -8.89 -14.31
N GLN A 350 -32.43 -8.18 -14.13
CA GLN A 350 -32.71 -7.42 -12.92
C GLN A 350 -32.71 -8.33 -11.68
N LYS A 351 -33.46 -9.45 -11.74
CA LYS A 351 -33.51 -10.45 -10.66
C LYS A 351 -32.17 -11.09 -10.39
N PHE A 352 -31.37 -11.38 -11.44
CA PHE A 352 -30.01 -11.91 -11.31
C PHE A 352 -29.10 -10.92 -10.60
N LEU A 353 -29.06 -9.64 -11.00
CA LEU A 353 -28.22 -8.61 -10.39
C LEU A 353 -28.62 -8.33 -8.94
N LEU A 354 -29.90 -8.31 -8.63
CA LEU A 354 -30.39 -8.16 -7.25
C LEU A 354 -29.98 -9.34 -6.38
N HIS A 355 -30.11 -10.57 -6.88
CA HIS A 355 -29.71 -11.77 -6.15
C HIS A 355 -28.19 -11.83 -5.95
N TYR A 356 -27.42 -11.46 -6.97
CA TYR A 356 -25.96 -11.40 -6.90
C TYR A 356 -25.49 -10.35 -5.87
N ALA A 357 -26.07 -9.15 -5.87
CA ALA A 357 -25.76 -8.09 -4.91
C ALA A 357 -26.12 -8.47 -3.47
N SER A 358 -27.26 -9.18 -3.26
CA SER A 358 -27.67 -9.64 -1.92
C SER A 358 -26.81 -10.81 -1.40
N GLY A 359 -26.38 -11.73 -2.29
CA GLY A 359 -25.56 -12.88 -1.95
C GLY A 359 -24.14 -12.53 -1.54
N SER A 360 -23.56 -11.46 -2.08
CA SER A 360 -22.20 -11.04 -1.77
C SER A 360 -22.03 -10.46 -0.36
N GLN A 361 -23.10 -10.02 0.28
CA GLN A 361 -23.07 -9.45 1.65
C GLN A 361 -23.04 -10.50 2.76
N THR A 362 -23.31 -11.77 2.47
CA THR A 362 -23.47 -12.82 3.49
C THR A 362 -22.25 -13.74 3.67
N VAL A 363 -21.17 -13.60 2.89
CA VAL A 363 -20.00 -14.49 2.97
C VAL A 363 -18.83 -13.82 3.70
N ASN A 364 -18.89 -13.80 5.03
CA ASN A 364 -17.74 -13.42 5.87
C ASN A 364 -17.39 -14.49 6.91
N HIS A 365 -17.42 -15.79 6.52
CA HIS A 365 -16.76 -16.84 7.26
C HIS A 365 -15.33 -17.02 6.71
N GLU A 366 -14.39 -16.18 7.18
CA GLU A 366 -12.97 -16.42 6.93
C GLU A 366 -12.57 -17.74 7.61
N SER A 367 -12.22 -18.75 6.81
CA SER A 367 -11.75 -20.02 7.36
C SER A 367 -10.47 -19.82 8.16
N LEU A 368 -10.35 -20.43 9.33
CA LEU A 368 -9.15 -20.38 10.18
C LEU A 368 -7.89 -20.80 9.43
N TRP A 369 -8.03 -21.74 8.49
CA TRP A 369 -6.95 -22.16 7.58
C TRP A 369 -6.44 -21.02 6.72
N LYS A 370 -7.33 -20.24 6.09
CA LYS A 370 -6.94 -19.11 5.23
C LYS A 370 -6.19 -18.05 6.04
N LYS A 371 -6.66 -17.71 7.24
CA LYS A 371 -5.98 -16.78 8.16
C LYS A 371 -4.59 -17.26 8.55
N LEU A 372 -4.47 -18.54 8.91
CA LEU A 372 -3.20 -19.13 9.32
C LEU A 372 -2.20 -19.17 8.16
N ILE A 373 -2.59 -19.72 7.00
CA ILE A 373 -1.71 -19.86 5.83
C ILE A 373 -1.22 -18.47 5.37
N PHE A 374 -2.11 -17.48 5.27
CA PHE A 374 -1.73 -16.13 4.84
C PHE A 374 -0.77 -15.47 5.85
N ALA A 375 -0.98 -15.66 7.15
CA ALA A 375 -0.08 -15.18 8.18
C ALA A 375 1.30 -15.87 8.12
N LEU A 376 1.33 -17.18 7.90
CA LEU A 376 2.58 -17.94 7.75
C LEU A 376 3.33 -17.55 6.48
N LEU A 377 2.63 -17.41 5.34
CA LEU A 377 3.22 -16.99 4.07
C LEU A 377 3.86 -15.60 4.20
N ARG A 378 3.13 -14.63 4.76
CA ARG A 378 3.64 -13.28 4.98
C ARG A 378 4.92 -13.27 5.83
N ILE A 379 4.93 -14.03 6.93
CA ILE A 379 6.10 -14.15 7.80
C ILE A 379 7.28 -14.75 7.03
N THR A 380 7.05 -15.86 6.35
CA THR A 380 8.09 -16.56 5.60
C THR A 380 8.68 -15.67 4.51
N VAL A 381 7.86 -15.01 3.71
CA VAL A 381 8.32 -14.12 2.62
C VAL A 381 9.12 -12.95 3.18
N VAL A 382 8.60 -12.22 4.17
CA VAL A 382 9.28 -11.04 4.72
C VAL A 382 10.63 -11.40 5.31
N TYR A 383 10.71 -12.40 6.17
CA TYR A 383 11.97 -12.77 6.80
C TYR A 383 12.95 -13.45 5.83
N SER A 384 12.48 -14.15 4.80
CA SER A 384 13.34 -14.67 3.73
C SER A 384 14.00 -13.55 2.93
N ILE A 385 13.24 -12.51 2.56
CA ILE A 385 13.76 -11.34 1.84
C ILE A 385 14.84 -10.63 2.67
N VAL A 386 14.59 -10.41 3.96
CA VAL A 386 15.58 -9.79 4.85
C VAL A 386 16.83 -10.67 4.95
N SER A 387 16.66 -11.99 5.07
CA SER A 387 17.80 -12.93 5.14
C SER A 387 18.62 -12.92 3.85
N VAL A 388 17.98 -12.93 2.67
CA VAL A 388 18.67 -12.82 1.37
C VAL A 388 19.43 -11.51 1.26
N ALA A 389 18.85 -10.38 1.68
CA ALA A 389 19.50 -9.08 1.64
C ALA A 389 20.73 -9.03 2.55
N VAL A 390 20.62 -9.55 3.78
CA VAL A 390 21.76 -9.64 4.71
C VAL A 390 22.88 -10.50 4.11
N ILE A 391 22.53 -11.65 3.54
CA ILE A 391 23.50 -12.54 2.89
C ILE A 391 24.17 -11.83 1.71
N ALA A 392 23.41 -11.20 0.82
CA ALA A 392 23.93 -10.50 -0.36
C ALA A 392 24.89 -9.36 0.02
N ILE A 393 24.51 -8.52 0.99
CA ILE A 393 25.38 -7.46 1.53
C ILE A 393 26.64 -8.04 2.13
N ALA A 394 26.52 -9.10 2.92
CA ALA A 394 27.65 -9.74 3.55
C ALA A 394 28.63 -10.37 2.53
N PHE A 395 28.12 -11.03 1.49
CA PHE A 395 28.97 -11.57 0.43
C PHE A 395 29.67 -10.47 -0.38
N ARG A 396 29.01 -9.32 -0.57
CA ARG A 396 29.59 -8.20 -1.33
C ARG A 396 30.66 -7.41 -0.56
N PHE A 397 30.47 -7.22 0.75
CA PHE A 397 31.33 -6.34 1.55
C PHE A 397 32.09 -7.09 2.65
N LEU A 398 31.41 -7.93 3.44
CA LEU A 398 31.97 -8.56 4.62
C LEU A 398 32.97 -9.68 4.27
N VAL A 399 32.62 -10.51 3.30
CA VAL A 399 33.45 -11.64 2.88
C VAL A 399 34.77 -11.17 2.25
N PRO A 400 34.80 -10.20 1.31
CA PRO A 400 36.06 -9.64 0.81
C PRO A 400 36.90 -8.99 1.90
N PHE A 401 36.27 -8.26 2.83
CA PHE A 401 36.96 -7.62 3.93
C PHE A 401 37.67 -8.63 4.83
N PHE A 402 37.00 -9.69 5.28
CA PHE A 402 37.65 -10.68 6.15
C PHE A 402 38.66 -11.56 5.42
N LYS A 403 38.42 -11.91 4.15
CA LYS A 403 39.38 -12.68 3.34
C LYS A 403 40.62 -11.86 2.99
N GLY A 404 40.51 -10.53 2.88
CA GLY A 404 41.67 -9.65 2.65
C GLY A 404 42.53 -9.43 3.88
N ASN A 405 41.93 -9.43 5.08
CA ASN A 405 42.63 -9.12 6.33
C ASN A 405 43.08 -10.36 7.14
N LEU A 406 42.53 -11.53 6.88
CA LEU A 406 42.79 -12.76 7.62
C LEU A 406 43.32 -13.87 6.71
N PRO A 407 44.47 -14.49 7.04
CA PRO A 407 45.08 -15.52 6.19
C PRO A 407 44.26 -16.83 6.19
N GLY A 408 44.18 -17.48 5.01
CA GLY A 408 43.70 -18.83 4.86
C GLY A 408 42.21 -19.02 5.17
N ILE A 409 41.88 -20.06 5.91
CA ILE A 409 40.51 -20.47 6.20
C ILE A 409 39.78 -19.58 7.23
N TRP A 410 40.55 -18.85 8.05
CA TRP A 410 40.01 -18.04 9.15
C TRP A 410 39.09 -16.90 8.66
N GLY A 411 39.43 -16.25 7.53
CA GLY A 411 38.59 -15.25 6.92
C GLY A 411 37.21 -15.79 6.48
N SER A 412 37.19 -16.99 5.92
CA SER A 412 35.93 -17.67 5.54
C SER A 412 35.11 -18.12 6.75
N LEU A 413 35.79 -18.63 7.80
CA LEU A 413 35.17 -19.09 9.04
C LEU A 413 34.52 -17.93 9.81
N LEU A 414 35.22 -16.81 9.96
CA LEU A 414 34.68 -15.62 10.61
C LEU A 414 33.54 -15.00 9.82
N SER A 415 33.65 -14.97 8.47
CA SER A 415 32.56 -14.53 7.59
C SER A 415 31.33 -15.39 7.79
N ALA A 416 31.44 -16.73 7.77
CA ALA A 416 30.32 -17.64 7.98
C ALA A 416 29.66 -17.44 9.34
N LEU A 417 30.45 -17.34 10.41
CA LEU A 417 29.96 -17.14 11.78
C LEU A 417 29.17 -15.82 11.87
N VAL A 418 29.71 -14.72 11.37
CA VAL A 418 29.06 -13.42 11.42
C VAL A 418 27.77 -13.41 10.60
N ILE A 419 27.80 -13.94 9.37
CA ILE A 419 26.61 -14.01 8.51
C ILE A 419 25.51 -14.83 9.19
N VAL A 420 25.84 -16.04 9.68
CA VAL A 420 24.89 -16.92 10.36
C VAL A 420 24.33 -16.26 11.62
N LEU A 421 25.15 -15.55 12.38
CA LEU A 421 24.70 -14.81 13.57
C LEU A 421 23.69 -13.72 13.21
N PHE A 422 23.95 -12.95 12.14
CA PHE A 422 23.04 -11.88 11.70
C PHE A 422 21.71 -12.40 11.13
N ILE A 423 21.71 -13.51 10.39
CA ILE A 423 20.48 -14.09 9.84
C ILE A 423 19.70 -14.93 10.86
N SER A 424 20.34 -15.39 11.93
CA SER A 424 19.75 -16.33 12.89
C SER A 424 18.44 -15.87 13.53
N PRO A 425 18.20 -14.59 13.93
CA PRO A 425 16.92 -14.17 14.48
C PRO A 425 15.80 -14.21 13.45
N PHE A 426 16.10 -13.96 12.18
CA PHE A 426 15.13 -14.02 11.09
C PHE A 426 14.78 -15.47 10.73
N LEU A 427 15.76 -16.34 10.61
CA LEU A 427 15.53 -17.78 10.37
C LEU A 427 14.75 -18.42 11.51
N ARG A 428 15.06 -18.07 12.75
CA ARG A 428 14.28 -18.52 13.91
C ARG A 428 12.82 -18.07 13.83
N ALA A 429 12.57 -16.82 13.44
CA ALA A 429 11.22 -16.30 13.26
C ALA A 429 10.46 -17.08 12.16
N ILE A 430 11.12 -17.44 11.06
CA ILE A 430 10.54 -18.31 10.02
C ILE A 430 10.08 -19.64 10.63
N MET A 431 10.92 -20.33 11.41
CA MET A 431 10.66 -21.67 11.91
C MET A 431 9.58 -21.74 13.00
N ILE A 432 9.58 -20.81 13.95
CA ILE A 432 8.84 -20.98 15.22
C ILE A 432 7.60 -20.10 15.31
N LYS A 433 7.59 -18.95 14.62
CA LYS A 433 6.52 -17.98 14.77
C LYS A 433 5.16 -18.54 14.33
N LYS A 434 4.10 -18.21 15.08
CA LYS A 434 2.72 -18.68 14.85
C LYS A 434 2.44 -20.18 15.12
N ASN A 435 3.43 -20.97 15.51
CA ASN A 435 3.21 -22.39 15.88
C ASN A 435 2.37 -22.55 17.16
N HIS A 436 2.19 -21.47 17.95
CA HIS A 436 1.37 -21.42 19.16
C HIS A 436 0.26 -20.35 19.05
N SER A 437 -0.11 -19.93 17.84
CA SER A 437 -1.22 -19.01 17.66
C SER A 437 -2.57 -19.68 17.96
N VAL A 438 -3.58 -18.88 18.27
CA VAL A 438 -4.93 -19.38 18.57
C VAL A 438 -5.46 -20.20 17.38
N GLU A 439 -5.25 -19.70 16.15
CA GLU A 439 -5.68 -20.37 14.93
C GLU A 439 -4.98 -21.74 14.75
N PHE A 440 -3.68 -21.81 15.04
CA PHE A 440 -2.91 -23.06 14.96
C PHE A 440 -3.41 -24.08 15.99
N VAL A 441 -3.58 -23.65 17.25
CA VAL A 441 -4.01 -24.54 18.35
C VAL A 441 -5.44 -25.02 18.14
N THR A 442 -6.35 -24.16 17.67
CA THR A 442 -7.73 -24.57 17.35
C THR A 442 -7.76 -25.60 16.22
N LEU A 443 -7.06 -25.38 15.11
CA LEU A 443 -6.98 -26.33 14.01
C LEU A 443 -6.32 -27.66 14.42
N TRP A 444 -5.34 -27.62 15.33
CA TRP A 444 -4.68 -28.82 15.86
C TRP A 444 -5.62 -29.68 16.70
N ARG A 445 -6.53 -29.05 17.46
CA ARG A 445 -7.50 -29.73 18.35
C ARG A 445 -8.76 -30.18 17.61
N ASP A 446 -9.16 -29.46 16.58
CA ASP A 446 -10.43 -29.65 15.86
C ASP A 446 -10.50 -31.02 15.15
N SER A 447 -9.44 -31.45 14.45
CA SER A 447 -9.42 -32.71 13.71
C SER A 447 -8.03 -33.33 13.63
N ARG A 448 -7.98 -34.68 13.73
CA ARG A 448 -6.73 -35.46 13.51
C ARG A 448 -6.20 -35.27 12.08
N GLY A 449 -7.07 -35.09 11.09
CA GLY A 449 -6.70 -34.83 9.68
C GLY A 449 -5.94 -33.51 9.47
N ASN A 450 -6.17 -32.51 10.32
CA ASN A 450 -5.49 -31.22 10.23
C ASN A 450 -4.03 -31.25 10.72
N ARG A 451 -3.64 -32.28 11.48
CA ARG A 451 -2.29 -32.35 12.07
C ARG A 451 -1.19 -32.56 11.04
N ALA A 452 -1.42 -33.45 10.05
CA ALA A 452 -0.42 -33.72 9.01
C ALA A 452 -0.10 -32.47 8.15
N PRO A 453 -1.07 -31.69 7.62
CA PRO A 453 -0.79 -30.43 6.92
C PRO A 453 -0.10 -29.39 7.81
N LEU A 454 -0.46 -29.28 9.09
CA LEU A 454 0.17 -28.35 10.03
C LEU A 454 1.63 -28.71 10.29
N VAL A 455 1.94 -30.01 10.49
CA VAL A 455 3.34 -30.50 10.62
C VAL A 455 4.11 -30.25 9.33
N ALA A 456 3.51 -30.50 8.16
CA ALA A 456 4.13 -30.24 6.86
C ALA A 456 4.54 -28.75 6.70
N THR A 457 3.71 -27.80 7.16
CA THR A 457 4.08 -26.38 7.13
C THR A 457 5.28 -26.05 8.02
N ILE A 458 5.41 -26.71 9.19
CA ILE A 458 6.56 -26.52 10.08
C ILE A 458 7.82 -27.10 9.43
N VAL A 459 7.74 -28.34 8.91
CA VAL A 459 8.87 -29.00 8.25
C VAL A 459 9.36 -28.19 7.05
N LEU A 460 8.47 -27.71 6.20
CA LEU A 460 8.81 -26.89 5.04
C LEU A 460 9.58 -25.60 5.46
N ARG A 461 9.17 -24.95 6.53
CA ARG A 461 9.82 -23.74 7.06
C ARG A 461 11.18 -24.03 7.68
N ILE A 462 11.36 -25.18 8.31
CA ILE A 462 12.66 -25.65 8.80
C ILE A 462 13.59 -25.96 7.62
N LEU A 463 13.10 -26.67 6.59
CA LEU A 463 13.87 -26.97 5.38
C LEU A 463 14.33 -25.67 4.68
N LEU A 464 13.45 -24.68 4.61
CA LEU A 464 13.81 -23.36 4.08
C LEU A 464 14.92 -22.68 4.91
N ALA A 465 14.86 -22.75 6.23
CA ALA A 465 15.94 -22.22 7.08
C ALA A 465 17.26 -22.97 6.89
N VAL A 466 17.20 -24.27 6.78
CA VAL A 466 18.39 -25.12 6.48
C VAL A 466 18.99 -24.73 5.13
N SER A 467 18.16 -24.49 4.08
CA SER A 467 18.66 -24.11 2.75
C SER A 467 19.41 -22.77 2.76
N PHE A 468 18.98 -21.78 3.57
CA PHE A 468 19.71 -20.52 3.73
C PHE A 468 21.09 -20.73 4.36
N VAL A 469 21.17 -21.55 5.41
CA VAL A 469 22.46 -21.84 6.07
C VAL A 469 23.36 -22.65 5.13
N MET A 470 22.81 -23.64 4.41
CA MET A 470 23.53 -24.38 3.37
C MET A 470 24.13 -23.45 2.31
N PHE A 471 23.34 -22.51 1.82
CA PHE A 471 23.78 -21.56 0.80
C PHE A 471 24.97 -20.73 1.29
N VAL A 472 24.94 -20.24 2.53
CA VAL A 472 26.06 -19.48 3.13
C VAL A 472 27.30 -20.35 3.25
N ILE A 473 27.19 -21.57 3.75
CA ILE A 473 28.33 -22.48 3.95
C ILE A 473 28.91 -22.92 2.60
N ALA A 474 28.07 -23.33 1.66
CA ALA A 474 28.50 -23.76 0.32
C ALA A 474 29.19 -22.63 -0.46
N GLY A 475 28.74 -21.37 -0.30
CA GLY A 475 29.38 -20.21 -0.94
C GLY A 475 30.74 -19.83 -0.36
N LEU A 476 31.04 -20.22 0.87
CA LEU A 476 32.30 -19.90 1.54
C LEU A 476 33.31 -21.04 1.56
N PHE A 477 32.83 -22.30 1.55
CA PHE A 477 33.66 -23.50 1.71
C PHE A 477 33.37 -24.51 0.58
N LYS A 478 34.43 -25.13 0.04
CA LYS A 478 34.35 -26.24 -0.93
C LYS A 478 34.23 -27.57 -0.18
N LEU A 479 33.10 -27.79 0.49
CA LEU A 479 32.84 -29.03 1.24
C LEU A 479 31.90 -29.94 0.45
N SER A 480 31.88 -31.23 0.79
CA SER A 480 30.89 -32.17 0.23
C SER A 480 29.47 -31.79 0.67
N VAL A 481 28.48 -31.98 -0.21
CA VAL A 481 27.07 -31.61 0.04
C VAL A 481 26.54 -32.22 1.34
N GLY A 482 26.90 -33.47 1.66
CA GLY A 482 26.47 -34.13 2.90
C GLY A 482 27.02 -33.46 4.15
N LEU A 483 28.28 -32.99 4.13
CA LEU A 483 28.90 -32.32 5.26
C LEU A 483 28.31 -30.91 5.46
N VAL A 484 28.07 -30.17 4.36
CA VAL A 484 27.38 -28.87 4.38
C VAL A 484 25.98 -29.02 4.97
N PHE A 485 25.22 -30.05 4.56
CA PHE A 485 23.89 -30.34 5.08
C PHE A 485 23.93 -30.67 6.59
N GLY A 486 24.85 -31.54 7.03
CA GLY A 486 24.97 -31.89 8.45
C GLY A 486 25.28 -30.68 9.34
N VAL A 487 26.24 -29.83 8.93
CA VAL A 487 26.57 -28.59 9.65
C VAL A 487 25.39 -27.61 9.65
N ALA A 488 24.68 -27.46 8.53
CA ALA A 488 23.51 -26.59 8.46
C ALA A 488 22.39 -27.03 9.39
N VAL A 489 22.08 -28.34 9.43
CA VAL A 489 21.09 -28.90 10.36
C VAL A 489 21.49 -28.68 11.82
N LEU A 490 22.76 -28.92 12.17
CA LEU A 490 23.27 -28.69 13.52
C LEU A 490 23.09 -27.22 13.94
N LEU A 491 23.47 -26.27 13.07
CA LEU A 491 23.32 -24.82 13.33
C LEU A 491 21.86 -24.44 13.51
N VAL A 492 20.96 -24.96 12.69
CA VAL A 492 19.52 -24.72 12.80
C VAL A 492 18.96 -25.25 14.12
N ILE A 493 19.38 -26.44 14.57
CA ILE A 493 19.00 -26.98 15.89
C ILE A 493 19.47 -26.04 17.02
N VAL A 494 20.72 -25.58 16.97
CA VAL A 494 21.26 -24.61 17.95
C VAL A 494 20.46 -23.31 17.94
N MET A 495 20.06 -22.80 16.76
CA MET A 495 19.22 -21.61 16.65
C MET A 495 17.84 -21.80 17.29
N ILE A 496 17.22 -22.97 17.12
CA ILE A 496 15.92 -23.29 17.73
C ILE A 496 16.02 -23.31 19.26
N LEU A 497 17.06 -23.93 19.79
CA LEU A 497 17.25 -24.11 21.24
C LEU A 497 17.74 -22.84 21.97
N SER A 498 18.39 -21.90 21.28
CA SER A 498 18.98 -20.71 21.87
C SER A 498 17.94 -19.75 22.49
N ARG A 499 18.02 -19.55 23.81
CA ARG A 499 17.17 -18.58 24.54
C ARG A 499 17.51 -17.12 24.19
N GLN A 500 18.77 -16.83 23.89
CA GLN A 500 19.25 -15.48 23.55
C GLN A 500 18.70 -15.02 22.20
N LEU A 501 18.73 -15.88 21.19
CA LEU A 501 18.12 -15.63 19.88
C LEU A 501 16.60 -15.44 19.97
N LYS A 502 15.94 -16.14 20.91
CA LYS A 502 14.52 -15.94 21.20
C LYS A 502 14.24 -14.50 21.65
N ARG A 503 15.04 -13.98 22.58
CA ARG A 503 14.89 -12.60 23.07
C ARG A 503 15.15 -11.57 21.97
N GLN A 504 16.18 -11.76 21.17
CA GLN A 504 16.52 -10.87 20.06
C GLN A 504 15.44 -10.85 18.98
N SER A 505 14.94 -12.01 18.55
CA SER A 505 13.85 -12.11 17.57
C SER A 505 12.58 -11.40 18.06
N ILE A 506 12.20 -11.57 19.32
CA ILE A 506 11.04 -10.90 19.93
C ILE A 506 11.28 -9.38 20.02
N MET A 507 12.50 -8.94 20.37
CA MET A 507 12.82 -7.52 20.49
C MET A 507 12.76 -6.82 19.12
N ILE A 508 13.35 -7.40 18.07
CA ILE A 508 13.30 -6.87 16.69
C ILE A 508 11.85 -6.74 16.24
N GLU A 509 11.05 -7.77 16.46
CA GLU A 509 9.64 -7.78 16.11
C GLU A 509 8.84 -6.73 16.88
N ARG A 510 9.03 -6.64 18.19
CA ARG A 510 8.35 -5.65 19.03
C ARG A 510 8.67 -4.23 18.59
N THR A 511 9.94 -3.95 18.31
CA THR A 511 10.38 -2.64 17.81
C THR A 511 9.74 -2.33 16.45
N PHE A 512 9.72 -3.30 15.54
CA PHE A 512 9.08 -3.13 14.22
C PHE A 512 7.57 -2.83 14.35
N PHE A 513 6.83 -3.59 15.14
CA PHE A 513 5.40 -3.35 15.34
C PHE A 513 5.12 -2.06 16.11
N GLN A 514 5.96 -1.69 17.07
CA GLN A 514 5.84 -0.40 17.76
C GLN A 514 6.06 0.76 16.79
N ASN A 515 7.06 0.66 15.90
CA ASN A 515 7.32 1.68 14.88
C ASN A 515 6.17 1.76 13.88
N LEU A 516 5.69 0.63 13.36
CA LEU A 516 4.56 0.56 12.43
C LEU A 516 3.26 1.12 13.04
N ARG A 517 3.08 1.09 14.36
CA ARG A 517 1.90 1.60 15.08
C ARG A 517 2.15 2.91 15.80
N SER A 518 3.30 3.51 15.65
CA SER A 518 3.72 4.68 16.45
C SER A 518 2.76 5.87 16.28
N ARG A 519 2.31 6.15 15.07
CA ARG A 519 1.30 7.18 14.75
C ARG A 519 -0.05 6.89 15.41
N ASP A 520 -0.54 5.66 15.32
CA ASP A 520 -1.81 5.27 15.92
C ASP A 520 -1.80 5.33 17.45
N MET A 521 -0.71 4.83 18.09
CA MET A 521 -0.56 4.90 19.54
C MET A 521 -0.54 6.34 20.04
N ARG A 522 0.04 7.26 19.26
CA ARG A 522 0.01 8.69 19.59
C ARG A 522 -1.40 9.27 19.46
N ALA A 523 -2.11 8.95 18.38
CA ALA A 523 -3.50 9.38 18.17
C ALA A 523 -4.46 8.82 19.25
N GLU A 524 -4.23 7.56 19.68
CA GLU A 524 -4.94 6.98 20.82
C GLU A 524 -4.61 7.68 22.15
N TYR A 525 -3.34 8.00 22.38
CA TYR A 525 -2.90 8.71 23.58
C TYR A 525 -3.46 10.14 23.67
N LEU A 526 -3.56 10.83 22.52
CA LEU A 526 -4.13 12.18 22.41
C LEU A 526 -5.68 12.17 22.40
N GLY A 527 -6.32 10.99 22.39
CA GLY A 527 -7.77 10.86 22.35
C GLY A 527 -8.42 11.12 20.99
N GLU A 528 -7.61 11.32 19.95
CA GLU A 528 -8.07 11.56 18.58
C GLU A 528 -8.64 10.32 17.92
N LYS A 529 -8.29 9.13 18.44
CA LYS A 529 -8.73 7.83 17.94
C LYS A 529 -9.09 6.89 19.06
N LYS A 530 -10.21 6.17 18.95
CA LYS A 530 -10.57 5.12 19.91
C LYS A 530 -9.57 3.95 19.82
N PRO A 531 -9.14 3.36 20.95
CA PRO A 531 -8.23 2.22 20.94
C PRO A 531 -8.77 1.06 20.10
N GLU A 532 -7.92 0.48 19.27
CA GLU A 532 -8.29 -0.60 18.33
C GLU A 532 -8.76 -1.88 19.05
N TYR A 533 -8.32 -2.08 20.30
CA TYR A 533 -8.73 -3.21 21.14
C TYR A 533 -10.08 -2.98 21.83
N ALA A 534 -10.59 -1.75 21.92
CA ALA A 534 -11.90 -1.48 22.51
C ALA A 534 -13.05 -2.21 21.78
N GLY A 535 -12.87 -2.49 20.46
CA GLY A 535 -13.81 -3.31 19.68
C GLY A 535 -13.52 -4.81 19.68
N ARG A 536 -12.32 -5.24 20.13
CA ARG A 536 -11.93 -6.67 20.12
C ARG A 536 -12.08 -7.36 21.49
N LEU A 537 -12.05 -6.59 22.57
CA LEU A 537 -12.33 -7.08 23.91
C LEU A 537 -13.82 -7.39 24.13
N LEU A 538 -14.67 -6.79 23.30
CA LEU A 538 -16.08 -7.08 23.27
C LEU A 538 -16.30 -8.27 22.34
N SER A 539 -16.35 -9.48 22.89
CA SER A 539 -16.90 -10.64 22.20
C SER A 539 -18.34 -10.30 21.75
N ARG A 540 -18.89 -11.09 20.83
CA ARG A 540 -20.23 -10.88 20.24
C ARG A 540 -21.36 -10.64 21.29
N ASP A 541 -21.10 -10.93 22.56
CA ASP A 541 -22.07 -10.92 23.65
C ASP A 541 -21.92 -9.73 24.61
N LEU A 542 -20.97 -8.80 24.38
CA LEU A 542 -20.74 -7.62 25.21
C LEU A 542 -20.97 -6.34 24.40
N HIS A 543 -21.97 -5.58 24.79
CA HIS A 543 -22.28 -4.27 24.22
C HIS A 543 -21.83 -3.16 25.18
N LEU A 544 -21.03 -2.19 24.70
CA LEU A 544 -20.73 -0.96 25.39
C LEU A 544 -21.74 0.11 24.95
N THR A 545 -22.43 0.68 25.91
CA THR A 545 -23.30 1.83 25.69
C THR A 545 -22.98 2.92 26.70
N ASP A 546 -23.04 4.16 26.26
CA ASP A 546 -22.95 5.32 27.14
C ASP A 546 -24.37 5.68 27.62
N TYR A 547 -24.52 5.87 28.91
CA TYR A 547 -25.77 6.27 29.52
C TYR A 547 -25.56 7.55 30.35
N GLU A 548 -26.28 8.60 30.01
CA GLU A 548 -26.29 9.85 30.74
C GLU A 548 -27.31 9.76 31.87
N ILE A 549 -26.92 10.13 33.08
CA ILE A 549 -27.79 10.05 34.25
C ILE A 549 -28.61 11.33 34.36
N PRO A 550 -29.92 11.29 34.09
CA PRO A 550 -30.78 12.46 34.30
C PRO A 550 -30.80 12.93 35.75
N GLY A 551 -30.99 14.22 35.97
CA GLY A 551 -31.03 14.79 37.33
C GLY A 551 -32.08 14.17 38.25
N GLU A 552 -33.18 13.67 37.71
CA GLU A 552 -34.27 13.00 38.43
C GLU A 552 -34.07 11.48 38.56
N SER A 553 -32.92 10.95 38.12
CA SER A 553 -32.66 9.51 38.16
C SER A 553 -32.57 8.98 39.60
N ALA A 554 -33.21 7.85 39.88
CA ALA A 554 -33.10 7.12 41.14
C ALA A 554 -31.65 6.66 41.46
N TRP A 555 -30.72 6.81 40.51
CA TRP A 555 -29.31 6.48 40.66
C TRP A 555 -28.47 7.68 41.14
N ALA A 556 -28.98 8.89 41.01
CA ALA A 556 -28.27 10.09 41.42
C ALA A 556 -27.96 10.07 42.93
N GLY A 557 -26.70 10.35 43.30
CA GLY A 557 -26.22 10.37 44.66
C GLY A 557 -25.88 9.01 45.29
N LYS A 558 -26.22 7.88 44.63
CA LYS A 558 -25.93 6.53 45.13
C LYS A 558 -24.56 6.03 44.64
N THR A 559 -23.97 5.13 45.43
CA THR A 559 -22.71 4.46 45.07
C THR A 559 -22.96 3.28 44.13
N LEU A 560 -21.93 2.86 43.39
CA LEU A 560 -22.00 1.66 42.54
C LEU A 560 -22.28 0.40 43.35
N ALA A 561 -21.83 0.34 44.62
CA ALA A 561 -22.12 -0.77 45.54
C ALA A 561 -23.61 -0.83 45.89
N GLU A 562 -24.22 0.31 46.25
CA GLU A 562 -25.65 0.39 46.57
C GLU A 562 -26.56 0.04 45.41
N LEU A 563 -26.16 0.41 44.19
CA LEU A 563 -26.91 0.14 42.96
C LEU A 563 -26.75 -1.28 42.43
N ASN A 564 -25.65 -1.93 42.80
CA ASN A 564 -25.33 -3.33 42.44
C ASN A 564 -25.69 -3.70 41.00
N PHE A 565 -25.15 -2.91 40.03
CA PHE A 565 -25.48 -3.01 38.61
C PHE A 565 -25.30 -4.43 38.06
N GLY A 566 -24.27 -5.17 38.50
CA GLY A 566 -23.98 -6.53 38.02
C GLY A 566 -25.10 -7.51 38.36
N LYS A 567 -25.63 -7.48 39.60
CA LYS A 567 -26.69 -8.39 40.03
C LYS A 567 -28.09 -7.95 39.60
N ARG A 568 -28.32 -6.63 39.52
CA ARG A 568 -29.67 -6.08 39.30
C ARG A 568 -30.02 -5.91 37.82
N TYR A 569 -29.01 -5.59 37.01
CA TYR A 569 -29.20 -5.27 35.58
C TYR A 569 -28.32 -6.09 34.65
N GLY A 570 -27.46 -6.96 35.14
CA GLY A 570 -26.50 -7.71 34.33
C GLY A 570 -25.43 -6.85 33.64
N VAL A 571 -25.18 -5.63 34.14
CA VAL A 571 -24.33 -4.61 33.50
C VAL A 571 -23.16 -4.26 34.41
N HIS A 572 -21.97 -4.11 33.83
CA HIS A 572 -20.77 -3.64 34.54
C HIS A 572 -20.40 -2.23 34.09
N VAL A 573 -20.18 -1.33 35.05
CA VAL A 573 -19.75 0.04 34.79
C VAL A 573 -18.23 0.04 34.55
N VAL A 574 -17.82 0.32 33.32
CA VAL A 574 -16.41 0.30 32.91
C VAL A 574 -15.74 1.66 33.07
N SER A 575 -16.48 2.75 32.88
CA SER A 575 -15.97 4.10 33.11
C SER A 575 -17.09 5.07 33.46
N ILE A 576 -16.76 6.13 34.20
CA ILE A 576 -17.65 7.25 34.53
C ILE A 576 -17.00 8.53 34.01
N LEU A 577 -17.75 9.31 33.24
CA LEU A 577 -17.33 10.63 32.76
C LEU A 577 -18.04 11.71 33.60
N ARG A 578 -17.25 12.63 34.19
CA ARG A 578 -17.76 13.79 34.95
C ARG A 578 -17.17 15.05 34.35
N GLY A 579 -17.92 15.73 33.52
CA GLY A 579 -17.41 16.86 32.78
C GLY A 579 -16.17 16.45 31.99
N ARG A 580 -14.98 16.99 32.29
CA ARG A 580 -13.71 16.65 31.65
C ARG A 580 -12.92 15.50 32.31
N ARG A 581 -13.38 15.01 33.45
CA ARG A 581 -12.66 13.96 34.21
C ARG A 581 -13.27 12.59 33.97
N ARG A 582 -12.44 11.65 33.51
CA ARG A 582 -12.81 10.25 33.29
C ARG A 582 -12.25 9.37 34.39
N ILE A 583 -13.12 8.56 35.01
CA ILE A 583 -12.76 7.56 36.00
C ILE A 583 -12.89 6.20 35.33
N ASN A 584 -11.77 5.53 35.05
CA ASN A 584 -11.76 4.19 34.47
C ASN A 584 -11.80 3.15 35.60
N ILE A 585 -12.57 2.07 35.39
CA ILE A 585 -12.77 0.98 36.35
C ILE A 585 -13.13 1.56 37.73
N PRO A 586 -14.29 2.23 37.83
CA PRO A 586 -14.67 2.91 39.09
C PRO A 586 -14.83 1.87 40.20
N GLY A 587 -14.26 2.17 41.36
CA GLY A 587 -14.45 1.36 42.57
C GLY A 587 -15.88 1.38 43.08
N ALA A 588 -16.26 0.39 43.87
CA ALA A 588 -17.61 0.21 44.41
C ALA A 588 -18.15 1.42 45.21
N SER A 589 -17.27 2.22 45.79
CA SER A 589 -17.60 3.42 46.58
C SER A 589 -17.85 4.69 45.77
N VAL A 590 -17.63 4.64 44.42
CA VAL A 590 -17.84 5.82 43.57
C VAL A 590 -19.32 6.12 43.46
N ARG A 591 -19.72 7.37 43.77
CA ARG A 591 -21.09 7.85 43.62
C ARG A 591 -21.38 8.31 42.20
N LEU A 592 -22.61 8.14 41.76
CA LEU A 592 -23.11 8.63 40.48
C LEU A 592 -23.75 10.01 40.66
N PHE A 593 -23.49 10.91 39.75
CA PHE A 593 -24.10 12.24 39.70
C PHE A 593 -24.67 12.47 38.29
N PRO A 594 -25.67 13.33 38.16
CA PRO A 594 -26.20 13.77 36.88
C PRO A 594 -25.14 14.42 36.00
#